data_adaa41496a7747716a7f1cbc499248b4
#
_entry.id   adaa41496a7747716a7f1cbc499248b4
#
_cell.length_a   1.000
_cell.length_b   1.000
_cell.length_c   1.000
_cell.angle_alpha   90.00
_cell.angle_beta   90.00
_cell.angle_gamma   90.00
#
_symmetry.space_group_name_H-M   'P 1'
#
loop_
_entity.id
_entity.type
_entity.pdbx_description
1 polymer ?
#
loop_
_entity_poly.entity_id
_entity_poly.type
_entity_poly.pdbx_seq_one_letter_code
_entity_poly.pdbx_strand_id
1 'polypeptide(L)'
;MANYLKTVAVCVKPFVDNYDYQAGSVFTAEETYIKIRGIKGCIWFIMDAAKCSIIGYRISDNRGVGSCIMSMRMAFKHLKELPKNFKFIADGYSAYPLAAQQFFVQSKGKINFDITQVIGLTNDDAVSKAFHPYKQMIERLNRTYKQSYRPSNGFDNIDGANYDLTLWVAYYNFLRPHEHAGYKVLNKVDKLEGASNMPGKWQLLIFLGQQRILELQQAKGSNCS
;
A
#
# COMPACT_ATOMS: atom_id res chain seq x y z
N MET A 1 10.77 -22.30 -9.86
CA MET A 1 10.06 -21.60 -8.76
C MET A 1 9.82 -20.11 -9.07
N ALA A 2 10.81 -19.35 -9.55
CA ALA A 2 10.65 -17.91 -9.88
C ALA A 2 9.52 -17.59 -10.87
N ASN A 3 9.33 -18.37 -11.92
CA ASN A 3 8.25 -18.15 -12.91
C ASN A 3 6.85 -18.32 -12.33
N TYR A 4 6.67 -19.23 -11.38
CA TYR A 4 5.38 -19.43 -10.72
C TYR A 4 5.00 -18.21 -9.87
N LEU A 5 5.92 -17.71 -9.03
CA LEU A 5 5.67 -16.53 -8.21
C LEU A 5 5.35 -15.29 -9.05
N LYS A 6 6.08 -15.11 -10.16
CA LYS A 6 5.77 -14.06 -11.14
C LYS A 6 4.34 -14.16 -11.66
N THR A 7 3.94 -15.34 -12.13
CA THR A 7 2.60 -15.57 -12.67
C THR A 7 1.52 -15.26 -11.62
N VAL A 8 1.70 -15.77 -10.39
CA VAL A 8 0.75 -15.51 -9.30
C VAL A 8 0.67 -14.01 -8.99
N ALA A 9 1.81 -13.32 -8.89
CA ALA A 9 1.83 -11.89 -8.62
C ALA A 9 1.12 -11.07 -9.71
N VAL A 10 1.37 -11.40 -10.98
CA VAL A 10 0.72 -10.74 -12.13
C VAL A 10 -0.80 -10.96 -12.12
N CYS A 11 -1.25 -12.16 -11.78
CA CYS A 11 -2.69 -12.46 -11.67
C CYS A 11 -3.34 -11.73 -10.50
N VAL A 12 -2.70 -11.71 -9.33
CA VAL A 12 -3.28 -11.16 -8.08
C VAL A 12 -3.26 -9.63 -8.06
N LYS A 13 -2.24 -9.01 -8.65
CA LYS A 13 -2.04 -7.55 -8.61
C LYS A 13 -3.27 -6.73 -9.04
N PRO A 14 -3.97 -7.02 -10.14
CA PRO A 14 -5.15 -6.25 -10.55
C PRO A 14 -6.28 -6.29 -9.52
N PHE A 15 -6.44 -7.40 -8.80
CA PHE A 15 -7.40 -7.47 -7.71
C PHE A 15 -6.98 -6.57 -6.55
N VAL A 16 -5.75 -6.71 -6.06
CA VAL A 16 -5.22 -5.91 -4.95
C VAL A 16 -5.28 -4.42 -5.26
N ASP A 17 -4.82 -4.02 -6.44
CA ASP A 17 -4.73 -2.62 -6.83
C ASP A 17 -6.09 -1.96 -7.08
N ASN A 18 -7.13 -2.72 -7.37
CA ASN A 18 -8.46 -2.19 -7.69
C ASN A 18 -9.55 -2.68 -6.72
N TYR A 19 -9.15 -3.26 -5.59
CA TYR A 19 -10.08 -3.61 -4.53
C TYR A 19 -10.69 -2.33 -3.92
N ASP A 20 -11.98 -2.35 -3.65
CA ASP A 20 -12.64 -1.26 -2.93
C ASP A 20 -12.34 -1.37 -1.43
N TYR A 21 -11.27 -0.72 -1.01
CA TYR A 21 -10.84 -0.73 0.39
C TYR A 21 -11.80 0.04 1.31
N GLN A 22 -12.74 0.83 0.75
CA GLN A 22 -13.58 1.73 1.52
C GLN A 22 -12.74 2.52 2.54
N ALA A 23 -11.69 3.16 2.03
CA ALA A 23 -10.69 3.84 2.82
C ALA A 23 -11.31 4.97 3.63
N GLY A 24 -10.81 5.15 4.84
CA GLY A 24 -11.23 6.19 5.77
C GLY A 24 -10.67 7.58 5.42
N SER A 25 -10.61 8.45 6.42
CA SER A 25 -10.14 9.84 6.26
C SER A 25 -8.72 10.07 6.79
N VAL A 26 -8.08 9.06 7.36
CA VAL A 26 -6.75 9.18 7.97
C VAL A 26 -5.81 8.20 7.31
N PHE A 27 -4.79 8.73 6.65
CA PHE A 27 -3.74 7.96 5.99
C PHE A 27 -2.42 8.17 6.72
N THR A 28 -1.63 7.11 6.80
CA THR A 28 -0.26 7.19 7.30
C THR A 28 0.70 6.61 6.28
N ALA A 29 1.86 7.26 6.13
CA ALA A 29 2.85 6.90 5.12
C ALA A 29 4.25 6.85 5.71
N GLU A 30 5.04 5.92 5.21
CA GLU A 30 6.46 5.80 5.52
C GLU A 30 7.18 5.06 4.40
N GLU A 31 8.47 5.26 4.30
CA GLU A 31 9.30 4.49 3.39
C GLU A 31 10.25 3.55 4.13
N THR A 32 10.55 2.45 3.48
CA THR A 32 11.53 1.48 3.94
C THR A 32 12.49 1.07 2.83
N TYR A 33 13.66 0.55 3.19
CA TYR A 33 14.70 0.24 2.23
C TYR A 33 14.86 -1.25 2.02
N ILE A 34 15.11 -1.62 0.75
CA ILE A 34 15.48 -2.96 0.30
C ILE A 34 16.77 -2.88 -0.52
N LYS A 35 17.35 -4.04 -0.84
CA LYS A 35 18.47 -4.14 -1.79
C LYS A 35 17.97 -4.73 -3.11
N ILE A 36 18.33 -4.10 -4.22
CA ILE A 36 18.10 -4.58 -5.57
C ILE A 36 19.46 -4.58 -6.27
N ARG A 37 19.99 -5.74 -6.65
CA ARG A 37 21.38 -5.90 -7.17
C ARG A 37 22.42 -5.26 -6.27
N GLY A 38 22.25 -5.41 -4.94
CA GLY A 38 23.16 -4.79 -3.97
C GLY A 38 22.97 -3.29 -3.75
N ILE A 39 22.19 -2.60 -4.61
CA ILE A 39 21.92 -1.16 -4.52
C ILE A 39 20.69 -0.93 -3.64
N LYS A 40 20.70 0.18 -2.91
CA LYS A 40 19.60 0.57 -2.03
C LYS A 40 18.40 1.05 -2.85
N GLY A 41 17.29 0.31 -2.80
CA GLY A 41 15.98 0.71 -3.30
C GLY A 41 15.07 1.16 -2.16
N CYS A 42 13.97 1.82 -2.50
CA CYS A 42 13.00 2.35 -1.54
C CYS A 42 11.61 1.78 -1.82
N ILE A 43 10.93 1.31 -0.76
CA ILE A 43 9.51 0.98 -0.79
C ILE A 43 8.75 2.09 -0.08
N TRP A 44 7.74 2.61 -0.73
CA TRP A 44 6.77 3.53 -0.16
C TRP A 44 5.54 2.75 0.25
N PHE A 45 5.10 2.90 1.48
CA PHE A 45 3.84 2.36 1.97
C PHE A 45 2.91 3.48 2.37
N ILE A 46 1.64 3.37 1.95
CA ILE A 46 0.55 4.22 2.44
C ILE A 46 -0.54 3.30 2.97
N MET A 47 -0.94 3.54 4.19
CA MET A 47 -1.91 2.73 4.92
C MET A 47 -3.11 3.58 5.31
N ASP A 48 -4.30 3.03 5.14
CA ASP A 48 -5.51 3.52 5.79
C ASP A 48 -5.44 3.19 7.28
N ALA A 49 -5.45 4.21 8.13
CA ALA A 49 -5.29 4.03 9.57
C ALA A 49 -6.51 3.42 10.25
N ALA A 50 -7.70 3.54 9.66
CA ALA A 50 -8.92 2.98 10.25
C ALA A 50 -8.93 1.45 10.19
N LYS A 51 -8.49 0.86 9.07
CA LYS A 51 -8.46 -0.59 8.85
C LYS A 51 -7.05 -1.19 8.94
N CYS A 52 -6.02 -0.38 9.09
CA CYS A 52 -4.61 -0.78 8.96
C CYS A 52 -4.28 -1.45 7.62
N SER A 53 -5.06 -1.19 6.56
CA SER A 53 -4.89 -1.78 5.24
C SER A 53 -3.89 -1.00 4.41
N ILE A 54 -3.02 -1.69 3.68
CA ILE A 54 -2.12 -1.07 2.72
C ILE A 54 -2.92 -0.71 1.47
N ILE A 55 -3.04 0.57 1.16
CA ILE A 55 -3.81 1.11 0.04
C ILE A 55 -2.94 1.74 -1.04
N GLY A 56 -1.67 2.00 -0.73
CA GLY A 56 -0.66 2.44 -1.66
C GLY A 56 0.67 1.78 -1.35
N TYR A 57 1.34 1.25 -2.38
CA TYR A 57 2.66 0.65 -2.26
C TYR A 57 3.43 0.77 -3.56
N ARG A 58 4.72 1.07 -3.48
CA ARG A 58 5.56 1.26 -4.66
C ARG A 58 7.02 1.05 -4.34
N ILE A 59 7.72 0.37 -5.25
CA ILE A 59 9.18 0.32 -5.24
C ILE A 59 9.72 1.42 -6.16
N SER A 60 10.77 2.08 -5.72
CA SER A 60 11.54 3.04 -6.50
C SER A 60 13.03 2.88 -6.27
N ASP A 61 13.81 3.28 -7.23
CA ASP A 61 15.27 3.33 -7.18
C ASP A 61 15.78 4.52 -6.35
N ASN A 62 14.92 5.51 -6.12
CA ASN A 62 15.24 6.70 -5.36
C ASN A 62 14.13 7.10 -4.38
N ARG A 63 14.48 7.97 -3.44
CA ARG A 63 13.59 8.56 -2.45
C ARG A 63 13.10 9.94 -2.91
N GLY A 64 12.67 10.04 -4.18
CA GLY A 64 12.29 11.31 -4.79
C GLY A 64 10.80 11.65 -4.63
N VAL A 65 10.47 12.95 -4.81
CA VAL A 65 9.10 13.48 -4.75
C VAL A 65 8.19 12.79 -5.78
N GLY A 66 8.69 12.49 -6.97
CA GLY A 66 7.92 11.79 -8.00
C GLY A 66 7.44 10.40 -7.55
N SER A 67 8.29 9.64 -6.87
CA SER A 67 7.91 8.33 -6.30
C SER A 67 6.89 8.46 -5.19
N CYS A 68 7.01 9.47 -4.35
CA CYS A 68 6.03 9.82 -3.32
C CYS A 68 4.66 10.13 -3.94
N ILE A 69 4.60 11.00 -4.96
CA ILE A 69 3.37 11.35 -5.69
C ILE A 69 2.71 10.11 -6.28
N MET A 70 3.47 9.23 -6.91
CA MET A 70 2.92 8.02 -7.51
C MET A 70 2.33 7.06 -6.48
N SER A 71 2.94 6.96 -5.30
CA SER A 71 2.41 6.17 -4.18
C SER A 71 1.12 6.78 -3.62
N MET A 72 1.08 8.11 -3.46
CA MET A 72 -0.13 8.82 -3.05
C MET A 72 -1.26 8.68 -4.05
N ARG A 73 -0.97 8.79 -5.37
CA ARG A 73 -1.97 8.56 -6.41
C ARG A 73 -2.58 7.17 -6.34
N MET A 74 -1.76 6.16 -6.06
CA MET A 74 -2.25 4.80 -5.87
C MET A 74 -3.21 4.70 -4.69
N ALA A 75 -2.91 5.35 -3.57
CA ALA A 75 -3.79 5.39 -2.40
C ALA A 75 -5.07 6.22 -2.67
N PHE A 76 -4.94 7.39 -3.27
CA PHE A 76 -6.06 8.30 -3.49
C PHE A 76 -7.08 7.80 -4.52
N LYS A 77 -6.71 6.90 -5.42
CA LYS A 77 -7.69 6.28 -6.33
C LYS A 77 -8.77 5.48 -5.61
N HIS A 78 -8.55 5.10 -4.36
CA HIS A 78 -9.53 4.42 -3.51
C HIS A 78 -10.49 5.40 -2.81
N LEU A 79 -10.29 6.71 -3.00
CA LEU A 79 -11.19 7.75 -2.56
C LEU A 79 -11.99 8.28 -3.76
N LYS A 80 -13.30 8.42 -3.61
CA LYS A 80 -14.14 9.11 -4.62
C LYS A 80 -13.84 10.61 -4.63
N GLU A 81 -13.65 11.17 -3.43
CA GLU A 81 -13.28 12.57 -3.18
C GLU A 81 -12.50 12.64 -1.86
N LEU A 82 -11.74 13.70 -1.64
CA LEU A 82 -11.06 13.88 -0.36
C LEU A 82 -12.10 14.21 0.72
N PRO A 83 -12.14 13.43 1.83
CA PRO A 83 -13.01 13.74 2.96
C PRO A 83 -12.70 15.10 3.57
N LYS A 84 -13.70 15.80 4.09
CA LYS A 84 -13.53 17.13 4.72
C LYS A 84 -12.54 17.13 5.90
N ASN A 85 -12.44 16.00 6.60
CA ASN A 85 -11.54 15.79 7.74
C ASN A 85 -10.32 14.95 7.36
N PHE A 86 -9.91 14.95 6.10
CA PHE A 86 -8.79 14.18 5.61
C PHE A 86 -7.49 14.56 6.32
N LYS A 87 -6.75 13.56 6.78
CA LYS A 87 -5.45 13.72 7.42
C LYS A 87 -4.44 12.78 6.77
N PHE A 88 -3.30 13.33 6.41
CA PHE A 88 -2.17 12.55 5.91
C PHE A 88 -0.99 12.70 6.87
N ILE A 89 -0.56 11.61 7.48
CA ILE A 89 0.45 11.59 8.52
C ILE A 89 1.70 10.91 7.95
N ALA A 90 2.84 11.56 8.07
CA ALA A 90 4.11 11.04 7.58
C ALA A 90 5.26 11.39 8.54
N ASP A 91 6.44 10.87 8.26
CA ASP A 91 7.67 11.30 8.93
C ASP A 91 8.08 12.71 8.47
N GLY A 92 9.20 13.22 9.01
CA GLY A 92 9.73 14.55 8.70
C GLY A 92 10.34 14.69 7.29
N TYR A 93 10.14 13.73 6.39
CA TYR A 93 10.74 13.78 5.07
C TYR A 93 10.05 14.78 4.15
N SER A 94 10.84 15.68 3.54
CA SER A 94 10.35 16.81 2.73
C SER A 94 9.60 16.44 1.46
N ALA A 95 9.72 15.19 0.98
CA ALA A 95 9.00 14.74 -0.22
C ALA A 95 7.47 14.76 -0.02
N TYR A 96 6.98 14.54 1.18
CA TYR A 96 5.54 14.52 1.45
C TYR A 96 4.88 15.90 1.29
N PRO A 97 5.35 16.98 1.94
CA PRO A 97 4.80 18.32 1.73
C PRO A 97 4.94 18.79 0.27
N LEU A 98 6.06 18.51 -0.37
CA LEU A 98 6.26 18.83 -1.79
C LEU A 98 5.29 18.08 -2.70
N ALA A 99 4.99 16.81 -2.39
CA ALA A 99 3.97 16.05 -3.12
C ALA A 99 2.57 16.66 -2.93
N ALA A 100 2.19 17.09 -1.72
CA ALA A 100 0.93 17.76 -1.46
C ALA A 100 0.79 19.06 -2.27
N GLN A 101 1.85 19.88 -2.33
CA GLN A 101 1.88 21.07 -3.18
C GLN A 101 1.70 20.74 -4.66
N GLN A 102 2.32 19.67 -5.16
CA GLN A 102 2.14 19.22 -6.55
C GLN A 102 0.71 18.78 -6.83
N PHE A 103 0.05 18.08 -5.92
CA PHE A 103 -1.37 17.74 -6.05
C PHE A 103 -2.25 18.97 -6.13
N PHE A 104 -2.00 19.98 -5.28
CA PHE A 104 -2.72 21.25 -5.32
C PHE A 104 -2.57 21.94 -6.67
N VAL A 105 -1.36 22.10 -7.17
CA VAL A 105 -1.09 22.75 -8.46
C VAL A 105 -1.71 21.97 -9.63
N GLN A 106 -1.48 20.65 -9.71
CA GLN A 106 -1.99 19.82 -10.80
C GLN A 106 -3.52 19.72 -10.82
N SER A 107 -4.17 19.78 -9.67
CA SER A 107 -5.63 19.77 -9.56
C SER A 107 -6.27 21.14 -9.73
N LYS A 108 -5.48 22.20 -10.01
CA LYS A 108 -5.94 23.62 -10.03
C LYS A 108 -6.65 23.99 -8.72
N GLY A 109 -6.09 23.60 -7.58
CA GLY A 109 -6.61 23.89 -6.25
C GLY A 109 -7.75 22.97 -5.77
N LYS A 110 -8.19 22.00 -6.58
CA LYS A 110 -9.28 21.09 -6.19
C LYS A 110 -8.86 20.07 -5.14
N ILE A 111 -7.60 19.62 -5.17
CA ILE A 111 -7.03 18.70 -4.19
C ILE A 111 -6.12 19.51 -3.28
N ASN A 112 -6.58 19.79 -2.08
CA ASN A 112 -5.84 20.51 -1.05
C ASN A 112 -5.89 19.72 0.26
N PHE A 113 -4.72 19.38 0.79
CA PHE A 113 -4.60 18.70 2.08
C PHE A 113 -3.23 18.99 2.70
N ASP A 114 -3.20 18.98 4.01
CA ASP A 114 -1.99 19.19 4.78
C ASP A 114 -1.35 17.86 5.18
N ILE A 115 -0.02 17.87 5.21
CA ILE A 115 0.76 16.77 5.76
C ILE A 115 1.08 17.06 7.23
N THR A 116 0.59 16.22 8.12
CA THR A 116 1.01 16.24 9.51
C THR A 116 2.30 15.43 9.63
N GLN A 117 3.42 16.13 9.85
CA GLN A 117 4.71 15.48 10.02
C GLN A 117 4.95 15.18 11.50
N VAL A 118 5.22 13.91 11.81
CA VAL A 118 5.59 13.43 13.14
C VAL A 118 7.06 13.04 13.13
N ILE A 119 7.91 13.90 13.69
CA ILE A 119 9.36 13.75 13.71
C ILE A 119 9.80 13.10 15.03
N GLY A 120 10.34 11.89 14.93
CA GLY A 120 10.82 11.12 16.09
C GLY A 120 9.70 10.51 16.96
N LEU A 121 10.10 9.68 17.92
CA LEU A 121 9.20 9.05 18.90
C LEU A 121 9.20 9.79 20.25
N THR A 122 10.04 10.80 20.39
CA THR A 122 10.35 11.46 21.67
C THR A 122 9.83 12.90 21.78
N ASN A 123 9.16 13.41 20.75
CA ASN A 123 8.58 14.75 20.81
C ASN A 123 7.38 14.76 21.75
N ASP A 124 7.49 15.55 22.81
CA ASP A 124 6.49 15.66 23.87
C ASP A 124 5.42 16.75 23.61
N ASP A 125 5.44 17.37 22.41
CA ASP A 125 4.42 18.33 22.02
C ASP A 125 3.04 17.68 21.81
N ALA A 126 1.98 18.47 21.94
CA ALA A 126 0.60 17.99 21.87
C ALA A 126 0.25 17.37 20.52
N VAL A 127 0.84 17.87 19.41
CA VAL A 127 0.62 17.36 18.06
C VAL A 127 1.25 15.99 17.91
N SER A 128 2.52 15.84 18.29
CA SER A 128 3.23 14.57 18.24
C SER A 128 2.51 13.51 19.07
N LYS A 129 2.05 13.83 20.28
CA LYS A 129 1.28 12.93 21.14
C LYS A 129 -0.02 12.46 20.48
N ALA A 130 -0.76 13.36 19.84
CA ALA A 130 -2.04 13.04 19.18
C ALA A 130 -1.85 12.11 17.96
N PHE A 131 -0.74 12.24 17.23
CA PHE A 131 -0.49 11.49 15.99
C PHE A 131 0.48 10.31 16.14
N HIS A 132 1.12 10.17 17.29
CA HIS A 132 2.05 9.09 17.60
C HIS A 132 1.47 7.66 17.36
N PRO A 133 0.21 7.34 17.69
CA PRO A 133 -0.36 6.03 17.41
C PRO A 133 -0.34 5.68 15.92
N TYR A 134 -0.62 6.64 15.04
CA TYR A 134 -0.60 6.44 13.58
C TYR A 134 0.81 6.16 13.05
N LYS A 135 1.82 6.87 13.59
CA LYS A 135 3.20 6.60 13.25
C LYS A 135 3.62 5.20 13.70
N GLN A 136 3.25 4.78 14.90
CA GLN A 136 3.52 3.43 15.37
C GLN A 136 2.89 2.34 14.50
N MET A 137 1.69 2.59 13.93
CA MET A 137 1.05 1.64 13.01
C MET A 137 1.91 1.38 11.78
N ILE A 138 2.38 2.43 11.11
CA ILE A 138 3.17 2.29 9.89
C ILE A 138 4.57 1.75 10.19
N GLU A 139 5.17 2.09 11.31
CA GLU A 139 6.44 1.50 11.75
C GLU A 139 6.32 -0.01 12.04
N ARG A 140 5.19 -0.46 12.61
CA ARG A 140 4.90 -1.90 12.78
C ARG A 140 4.76 -2.60 11.44
N LEU A 141 4.09 -1.95 10.45
CA LEU A 141 4.01 -2.45 9.10
C LEU A 141 5.42 -2.67 8.52
N ASN A 142 6.28 -1.64 8.59
CA ASN A 142 7.65 -1.71 8.11
C ASN A 142 8.46 -2.81 8.79
N ARG A 143 8.33 -2.98 10.10
CA ARG A 143 8.98 -4.07 10.85
C ARG A 143 8.48 -5.44 10.38
N THR A 144 7.18 -5.60 10.18
CA THR A 144 6.57 -6.85 9.69
C THR A 144 7.06 -7.19 8.29
N TYR A 145 7.10 -6.21 7.38
CA TYR A 145 7.67 -6.41 6.05
C TYR A 145 9.15 -6.78 6.11
N LYS A 146 9.93 -6.09 6.93
CA LYS A 146 11.37 -6.39 7.11
C LYS A 146 11.65 -7.79 7.62
N GLN A 147 10.81 -8.33 8.49
CA GLN A 147 10.93 -9.72 8.94
C GLN A 147 10.74 -10.71 7.79
N SER A 148 9.80 -10.45 6.88
CA SER A 148 9.59 -11.25 5.67
C SER A 148 10.70 -11.07 4.64
N TYR A 149 11.19 -9.85 4.46
CA TYR A 149 12.23 -9.50 3.50
C TYR A 149 13.63 -10.00 3.87
N ARG A 150 14.01 -9.97 5.16
CA ARG A 150 15.38 -10.31 5.61
C ARG A 150 15.92 -11.65 5.09
N PRO A 151 15.14 -12.74 5.04
CA PRO A 151 15.61 -14.02 4.53
C PRO A 151 15.99 -13.99 3.04
N SER A 152 15.42 -13.09 2.24
CA SER A 152 15.74 -12.98 0.81
C SER A 152 17.08 -12.32 0.52
N ASN A 153 17.63 -11.58 1.50
CA ASN A 153 18.89 -10.82 1.39
C ASN A 153 18.96 -9.85 0.19
N GLY A 154 17.83 -9.52 -0.43
CA GLY A 154 17.71 -8.64 -1.57
C GLY A 154 17.09 -9.31 -2.80
N PHE A 155 17.01 -8.55 -3.86
CA PHE A 155 16.43 -8.98 -5.15
C PHE A 155 17.40 -8.76 -6.29
N ASP A 156 17.37 -9.65 -7.29
CA ASP A 156 18.22 -9.55 -8.49
C ASP A 156 17.75 -8.47 -9.45
N ASN A 157 16.48 -8.08 -9.39
CA ASN A 157 15.91 -7.04 -10.24
C ASN A 157 14.64 -6.43 -9.61
N ILE A 158 14.24 -5.28 -10.16
CA ILE A 158 13.08 -4.52 -9.67
C ILE A 158 11.76 -5.26 -9.88
N ASP A 159 11.64 -6.06 -10.95
CA ASP A 159 10.43 -6.83 -11.23
C ASP A 159 10.24 -7.92 -10.19
N GLY A 160 11.29 -8.64 -9.83
CA GLY A 160 11.28 -9.64 -8.76
C GLY A 160 10.87 -9.03 -7.42
N ALA A 161 11.39 -7.86 -7.10
CA ALA A 161 11.00 -7.12 -5.91
C ALA A 161 9.53 -6.68 -5.95
N ASN A 162 9.02 -6.22 -7.11
CA ASN A 162 7.61 -5.85 -7.29
C ASN A 162 6.67 -7.06 -7.18
N TYR A 163 7.07 -8.23 -7.68
CA TYR A 163 6.26 -9.45 -7.53
C TYR A 163 6.18 -9.88 -6.06
N ASP A 164 7.31 -9.89 -5.36
CA ASP A 164 7.37 -10.21 -3.93
C ASP A 164 6.50 -9.24 -3.12
N LEU A 165 6.68 -7.94 -3.33
CA LEU A 165 5.91 -6.92 -2.63
C LEU A 165 4.40 -7.05 -2.89
N THR A 166 4.00 -7.34 -4.14
CA THR A 166 2.58 -7.54 -4.49
C THR A 166 1.99 -8.73 -3.73
N LEU A 167 2.69 -9.85 -3.70
CA LEU A 167 2.24 -11.05 -2.98
C LEU A 167 2.20 -10.81 -1.47
N TRP A 168 3.19 -10.11 -0.95
CA TRP A 168 3.23 -9.76 0.46
C TRP A 168 2.06 -8.85 0.85
N VAL A 169 1.75 -7.81 0.06
CA VAL A 169 0.60 -6.93 0.28
C VAL A 169 -0.73 -7.69 0.17
N ALA A 170 -0.86 -8.59 -0.81
CA ALA A 170 -2.02 -9.46 -0.94
C ALA A 170 -2.22 -10.33 0.31
N TYR A 171 -1.16 -10.97 0.78
CA TYR A 171 -1.19 -11.75 2.02
C TYR A 171 -1.55 -10.89 3.24
N TYR A 172 -0.88 -9.75 3.40
CA TYR A 172 -1.09 -8.84 4.52
C TYR A 172 -2.54 -8.33 4.59
N ASN A 173 -3.10 -7.90 3.47
CA ASN A 173 -4.42 -7.28 3.43
C ASN A 173 -5.58 -8.29 3.49
N PHE A 174 -5.44 -9.48 2.89
CA PHE A 174 -6.58 -10.37 2.62
C PHE A 174 -6.47 -11.76 3.27
N LEU A 175 -5.28 -12.20 3.64
CA LEU A 175 -5.07 -13.59 4.06
C LEU A 175 -4.52 -13.70 5.49
N ARG A 176 -3.73 -12.75 5.92
CA ARG A 176 -3.09 -12.75 7.23
C ARG A 176 -4.10 -12.42 8.32
N PRO A 177 -4.20 -13.22 9.41
CA PRO A 177 -4.89 -12.82 10.61
C PRO A 177 -4.12 -11.73 11.36
N HIS A 178 -4.83 -10.72 11.86
CA HIS A 178 -4.25 -9.62 12.62
C HIS A 178 -4.79 -9.58 14.03
N GLU A 179 -3.90 -9.54 15.02
CA GLU A 179 -4.26 -9.53 16.44
C GLU A 179 -5.20 -8.36 16.79
N HIS A 180 -4.88 -7.15 16.32
CA HIS A 180 -5.71 -5.96 16.55
C HIS A 180 -7.10 -6.02 15.91
N ALA A 181 -7.28 -6.90 14.92
CA ALA A 181 -8.58 -7.19 14.30
C ALA A 181 -9.26 -8.45 14.89
N GLY A 182 -8.82 -8.89 16.06
CA GLY A 182 -9.34 -10.11 16.71
C GLY A 182 -9.00 -11.39 15.92
N TYR A 183 -7.79 -11.46 15.39
CA TYR A 183 -7.29 -12.55 14.54
C TYR A 183 -8.07 -12.74 13.23
N LYS A 184 -8.73 -11.70 12.76
CA LYS A 184 -9.37 -11.66 11.44
C LYS A 184 -8.48 -11.00 10.41
N VAL A 185 -8.82 -11.19 9.12
CA VAL A 185 -8.19 -10.47 8.01
C VAL A 185 -8.64 -9.01 8.01
N LEU A 186 -7.81 -8.11 7.46
CA LEU A 186 -8.13 -6.67 7.41
C LEU A 186 -9.28 -6.38 6.43
N ASN A 187 -9.27 -7.06 5.29
CA ASN A 187 -10.29 -6.90 4.26
C ASN A 187 -10.94 -8.24 3.98
N LYS A 188 -12.17 -8.37 4.46
CA LYS A 188 -12.96 -9.59 4.24
C LYS A 188 -13.42 -9.65 2.78
N VAL A 189 -13.22 -10.81 2.17
CA VAL A 189 -13.70 -11.13 0.82
C VAL A 189 -14.49 -12.44 0.94
N ASP A 190 -15.80 -12.38 0.75
CA ASP A 190 -16.69 -13.52 1.02
C ASP A 190 -16.29 -14.78 0.24
N LYS A 191 -15.83 -14.63 -0.99
CA LYS A 191 -15.33 -15.77 -1.78
C LYS A 191 -14.13 -16.48 -1.14
N LEU A 192 -13.28 -15.79 -0.39
CA LEU A 192 -12.12 -16.40 0.29
C LEU A 192 -12.52 -17.21 1.53
N GLU A 193 -13.69 -16.94 2.08
CA GLU A 193 -14.22 -17.70 3.23
C GLU A 193 -14.62 -19.15 2.84
N GLY A 194 -14.85 -19.40 1.55
CA GLY A 194 -15.13 -20.74 1.04
C GLY A 194 -13.95 -21.73 1.12
N ALA A 195 -12.74 -21.25 1.39
CA ALA A 195 -11.57 -22.10 1.56
C ALA A 195 -11.15 -22.18 3.03
N SER A 196 -11.03 -23.40 3.57
CA SER A 196 -10.62 -23.66 4.94
C SER A 196 -9.10 -23.57 5.18
N ASN A 197 -8.30 -23.62 4.11
CA ASN A 197 -6.84 -23.64 4.20
C ASN A 197 -6.18 -22.54 3.35
N MET A 198 -4.94 -22.22 3.66
CA MET A 198 -4.21 -21.14 3.01
C MET A 198 -3.96 -21.38 1.51
N PRO A 199 -3.56 -22.58 1.04
CA PRO A 199 -3.42 -22.84 -0.40
C PRO A 199 -4.72 -22.60 -1.18
N GLY A 200 -5.87 -23.04 -0.65
CA GLY A 200 -7.18 -22.80 -1.28
C GLY A 200 -7.53 -21.31 -1.34
N LYS A 201 -7.21 -20.53 -0.28
CA LYS A 201 -7.41 -19.07 -0.28
C LYS A 201 -6.56 -18.39 -1.36
N TRP A 202 -5.31 -18.81 -1.55
CA TRP A 202 -4.46 -18.31 -2.64
C TRP A 202 -5.02 -18.65 -4.03
N GLN A 203 -5.54 -19.86 -4.23
CA GLN A 203 -6.17 -20.24 -5.52
C GLN A 203 -7.39 -19.35 -5.81
N LEU A 204 -8.25 -19.10 -4.80
CA LEU A 204 -9.37 -18.19 -4.95
C LEU A 204 -8.95 -16.75 -5.22
N LEU A 205 -7.87 -16.28 -4.59
CA LEU A 205 -7.35 -14.93 -4.82
C LEU A 205 -6.80 -14.77 -6.24
N ILE A 206 -6.11 -15.80 -6.78
CA ILE A 206 -5.66 -15.84 -8.18
C ILE A 206 -6.87 -15.78 -9.12
N PHE A 207 -7.91 -16.56 -8.85
CA PHE A 207 -9.13 -16.55 -9.65
C PHE A 207 -9.82 -15.18 -9.64
N LEU A 208 -9.92 -14.53 -8.49
CA LEU A 208 -10.45 -13.16 -8.37
C LEU A 208 -9.62 -12.15 -9.17
N GLY A 209 -8.31 -12.30 -9.15
CA GLY A 209 -7.41 -11.47 -9.95
C GLY A 209 -7.62 -11.66 -11.45
N GLN A 210 -7.79 -12.89 -11.92
CA GLN A 210 -8.10 -13.20 -13.32
C GLN A 210 -9.46 -12.60 -13.73
N GLN A 211 -10.49 -12.73 -12.90
CA GLN A 211 -11.78 -12.09 -13.17
C GLN A 211 -11.62 -10.58 -13.31
N ARG A 212 -10.83 -9.95 -12.42
CA ARG A 212 -10.59 -8.50 -12.46
C ARG A 212 -9.87 -8.06 -13.74
N ILE A 213 -8.96 -8.88 -14.26
CA ILE A 213 -8.30 -8.60 -15.55
C ILE A 213 -9.34 -8.56 -16.68
N LEU A 214 -10.24 -9.53 -16.73
CA LEU A 214 -11.29 -9.59 -17.75
C LEU A 214 -12.23 -8.37 -17.68
N GLU A 215 -12.67 -7.98 -16.47
CA GLU A 215 -13.51 -6.79 -16.26
C GLU A 215 -12.81 -5.51 -16.76
N LEU A 216 -11.52 -5.35 -16.45
CA LEU A 216 -10.74 -4.19 -16.89
C LEU A 216 -10.51 -4.15 -18.40
N GLN A 217 -10.44 -5.32 -19.06
CA GLN A 217 -10.33 -5.41 -20.53
C GLN A 217 -11.65 -5.02 -21.18
N GLN A 218 -12.79 -5.52 -20.68
CA GLN A 218 -14.12 -5.19 -21.17
C GLN A 218 -14.43 -3.69 -21.03
N ALA A 219 -14.09 -3.09 -19.87
CA ALA A 219 -14.27 -1.65 -19.65
C ALA A 219 -13.45 -0.77 -20.61
N LYS A 220 -12.29 -1.25 -21.07
CA LYS A 220 -11.49 -0.54 -22.09
C LYS A 220 -12.08 -0.68 -23.48
N GLY A 221 -12.63 -1.83 -23.84
CA GLY A 221 -13.27 -2.06 -25.13
C GLY A 221 -14.52 -1.21 -25.33
N SER A 222 -15.32 -1.00 -24.27
CA SER A 222 -16.55 -0.17 -24.34
C SER A 222 -16.29 1.34 -24.41
N ASN A 223 -15.10 1.82 -24.09
CA ASN A 223 -14.73 3.24 -24.21
C ASN A 223 -14.10 3.59 -25.59
N CYS A 224 -13.91 2.60 -26.47
CA CYS A 224 -13.35 2.79 -27.82
C CYS A 224 -14.43 2.67 -28.93
N SER A 225 -15.66 2.45 -28.60
CA SER A 225 -16.83 2.45 -29.48
C SER A 225 -17.66 3.69 -29.24
#